data_e47dc17901ba93e197933321a16efbe6
#
_entry.id   e47dc17901ba93e197933321a16efbe6
#
_cell.length_a   1.000
_cell.length_b   1.000
_cell.length_c   1.000
_cell.angle_alpha   90.00
_cell.angle_beta   90.00
_cell.angle_gamma   90.00
#
_symmetry.space_group_name_H-M   'P 1'
#
loop_
_entity.id
_entity.type
_entity.pdbx_description
1 polymer ?
#
loop_
_entity_poly.entity_id
_entity_poly.type
_entity_poly.pdbx_seq_one_letter_code
_entity_poly.pdbx_strand_id
1 'polypeptide(L)'
;MTEIATLSTDGDISTIVLDDGKVNVCSLEMLESIQQCLAEVPKDKGALIVRGREGIFSAGFDLKTIQGEDAEKSKKMVEMGMKTMHDLYTFPRPVIMAVTGHTIAMGLFIVCCGDYRIALEGKFVAQANEVRNNMDIPSPIMEVAESRIDKKHVYSVLYHADPYPFDKCIEAGLLDEIVSNSDFEKRIMEKAEDLATLGHPHYLKTKQAHQRPLLKAISNALPA
;
A
#
# COMPACT_ATOMS: atom_id res chain seq x y z
N MET A 1 19.16 -14.97 -7.93
CA MET A 1 17.69 -14.71 -7.96
C MET A 1 17.55 -13.23 -8.20
N THR A 2 16.71 -12.81 -9.12
CA THR A 2 16.43 -11.37 -9.34
C THR A 2 15.67 -10.88 -8.12
N GLU A 3 16.14 -9.82 -7.46
CA GLU A 3 15.41 -9.20 -6.37
C GLU A 3 14.11 -8.61 -6.92
N ILE A 4 12.96 -9.00 -6.35
CA ILE A 4 11.61 -8.58 -6.80
C ILE A 4 11.07 -7.38 -6.03
N ALA A 5 11.70 -7.00 -4.93
CA ALA A 5 11.62 -5.70 -4.31
C ALA A 5 13.04 -5.23 -4.00
N THR A 6 13.35 -3.99 -4.36
CA THR A 6 14.69 -3.41 -4.18
C THR A 6 14.60 -2.12 -3.38
N LEU A 7 15.60 -1.89 -2.52
CA LEU A 7 15.73 -0.68 -1.74
C LEU A 7 16.88 0.18 -2.27
N SER A 8 16.63 1.45 -2.45
CA SER A 8 17.67 2.48 -2.63
C SER A 8 17.45 3.61 -1.64
N THR A 9 18.53 4.28 -1.24
CA THR A 9 18.46 5.44 -0.34
C THR A 9 19.34 6.55 -0.91
N ASP A 10 18.74 7.73 -1.07
CA ASP A 10 19.42 8.96 -1.44
C ASP A 10 19.13 10.02 -0.37
N GLY A 11 20.19 10.44 0.34
CA GLY A 11 20.07 11.32 1.50
C GLY A 11 19.12 10.76 2.56
N ASP A 12 18.05 11.48 2.84
CA ASP A 12 17.02 11.10 3.82
C ASP A 12 15.80 10.41 3.19
N ILE A 13 15.83 10.13 1.89
CA ILE A 13 14.74 9.49 1.16
C ILE A 13 15.11 8.05 0.81
N SER A 14 14.30 7.11 1.25
CA SER A 14 14.41 5.70 0.89
C SER A 14 13.32 5.34 -0.10
N THR A 15 13.64 4.56 -1.12
CA THR A 15 12.69 4.11 -2.14
C THR A 15 12.69 2.60 -2.25
N ILE A 16 11.53 1.99 -2.06
CA ILE A 16 11.28 0.57 -2.34
C ILE A 16 10.58 0.47 -3.69
N VAL A 17 11.18 -0.27 -4.63
CA VAL A 17 10.62 -0.54 -5.96
C VAL A 17 10.16 -1.98 -6.01
N LEU A 18 8.89 -2.20 -6.38
CA LEU A 18 8.30 -3.50 -6.60
C LEU A 18 8.39 -3.84 -8.09
N ASP A 19 9.12 -4.90 -8.46
CA ASP A 19 9.23 -5.36 -9.84
C ASP A 19 9.47 -6.87 -9.91
N ASP A 20 8.40 -7.65 -10.08
CA ASP A 20 8.46 -9.09 -10.33
C ASP A 20 8.61 -9.42 -11.83
N GLY A 21 8.81 -8.42 -12.67
CA GLY A 21 8.86 -8.55 -14.14
C GLY A 21 7.48 -8.78 -14.80
N LYS A 22 6.38 -8.79 -14.01
CA LYS A 22 5.02 -9.06 -14.48
C LYS A 22 4.03 -8.04 -13.93
N VAL A 23 3.21 -8.44 -12.95
CA VAL A 23 2.11 -7.63 -12.42
C VAL A 23 2.22 -7.36 -10.91
N ASN A 24 3.40 -7.57 -10.34
CA ASN A 24 3.69 -7.33 -8.94
C ASN A 24 2.68 -8.00 -8.00
N VAL A 25 2.50 -9.33 -8.18
CA VAL A 25 1.64 -10.08 -7.26
C VAL A 25 2.24 -10.08 -5.86
N CYS A 26 1.41 -9.89 -4.86
CA CYS A 26 1.77 -10.04 -3.44
C CYS A 26 1.92 -11.53 -3.10
N SER A 27 2.91 -12.19 -3.73
CA SER A 27 3.33 -13.54 -3.36
C SER A 27 4.07 -13.52 -2.03
N LEU A 28 4.24 -14.69 -1.40
CA LEU A 28 5.02 -14.77 -0.16
C LEU A 28 6.44 -14.21 -0.36
N GLU A 29 7.07 -14.53 -1.49
CA GLU A 29 8.40 -14.03 -1.85
C GLU A 29 8.44 -12.50 -1.98
N MET A 30 7.45 -11.89 -2.66
CA MET A 30 7.34 -10.43 -2.77
C MET A 30 7.18 -9.78 -1.40
N LEU A 31 6.29 -10.32 -0.58
CA LEU A 31 6.03 -9.79 0.76
C LEU A 31 7.25 -9.91 1.69
N GLU A 32 7.96 -11.03 1.64
CA GLU A 32 9.23 -11.24 2.36
C GLU A 32 10.30 -10.24 1.88
N SER A 33 10.41 -10.01 0.57
CA SER A 33 11.34 -9.02 0.01
C SER A 33 11.01 -7.60 0.46
N ILE A 34 9.73 -7.21 0.49
CA ILE A 34 9.30 -5.92 1.05
C ILE A 34 9.68 -5.82 2.54
N GLN A 35 9.48 -6.87 3.31
CA GLN A 35 9.84 -6.89 4.74
C GLN A 35 11.34 -6.71 4.96
N GLN A 36 12.18 -7.34 4.12
CA GLN A 36 13.64 -7.15 4.15
C GLN A 36 14.00 -5.71 3.85
N CYS A 37 13.46 -5.11 2.80
CA CYS A 37 13.64 -3.70 2.48
C CYS A 37 13.21 -2.80 3.64
N LEU A 38 12.02 -3.03 4.21
CA LEU A 38 11.50 -2.24 5.33
C LEU A 38 12.40 -2.32 6.57
N ALA A 39 13.06 -3.47 6.82
CA ALA A 39 13.97 -3.63 7.95
C ALA A 39 15.21 -2.72 7.83
N GLU A 40 15.69 -2.49 6.62
CA GLU A 40 16.89 -1.70 6.32
C GLU A 40 16.61 -0.19 6.24
N VAL A 41 15.35 0.24 5.99
CA VAL A 41 14.99 1.67 5.94
C VAL A 41 15.22 2.33 7.31
N PRO A 42 15.98 3.45 7.41
CA PRO A 42 16.13 4.21 8.65
C PRO A 42 14.79 4.62 9.26
N LYS A 43 14.65 4.53 10.59
CA LYS A 43 13.37 4.75 11.29
C LYS A 43 13.23 6.12 11.95
N ASP A 44 14.32 6.86 12.02
CA ASP A 44 14.46 8.06 12.85
C ASP A 44 14.46 9.38 12.07
N LYS A 45 14.50 9.32 10.74
CA LYS A 45 14.53 10.51 9.87
C LYS A 45 14.03 10.23 8.45
N GLY A 46 13.69 11.29 7.71
CA GLY A 46 13.42 11.29 6.30
C GLY A 46 12.05 10.74 5.92
N ALA A 47 11.88 10.26 4.69
CA ALA A 47 10.65 9.71 4.12
C ALA A 47 10.90 8.40 3.37
N LEU A 48 9.86 7.58 3.25
CA LEU A 48 9.84 6.33 2.49
C LEU A 48 8.92 6.49 1.27
N ILE A 49 9.43 6.15 0.10
CA ILE A 49 8.66 5.99 -1.13
C ILE A 49 8.49 4.48 -1.38
N VAL A 50 7.25 4.05 -1.68
CA VAL A 50 6.96 2.70 -2.20
C VAL A 50 6.34 2.86 -3.56
N ARG A 51 6.90 2.19 -4.56
CA ARG A 51 6.43 2.30 -5.95
C ARG A 51 6.38 0.96 -6.66
N GLY A 52 5.50 0.84 -7.63
CA GLY A 52 5.47 -0.26 -8.57
C GLY A 52 6.35 -0.01 -9.80
N ARG A 53 6.23 -0.90 -10.79
CA ARG A 53 6.79 -0.71 -12.13
C ARG A 53 5.80 0.02 -13.04
N GLU A 54 6.26 0.43 -14.21
CA GLU A 54 5.41 1.13 -15.18
C GLU A 54 4.14 0.34 -15.51
N GLY A 55 3.00 0.99 -15.44
CA GLY A 55 1.67 0.45 -15.78
C GLY A 55 1.00 -0.37 -14.68
N ILE A 56 1.71 -0.74 -13.62
CA ILE A 56 1.17 -1.56 -12.51
C ILE A 56 1.83 -1.21 -11.18
N PHE A 57 1.02 -0.94 -10.16
CA PHE A 57 1.52 -0.92 -8.80
C PHE A 57 1.55 -2.35 -8.23
N SER A 58 0.40 -3.01 -8.18
CA SER A 58 0.28 -4.43 -7.81
C SER A 58 -1.08 -5.00 -8.20
N ALA A 59 -1.10 -6.25 -8.60
CA ALA A 59 -2.33 -7.03 -8.88
C ALA A 59 -2.91 -7.72 -7.64
N GLY A 60 -2.37 -7.51 -6.45
CA GLY A 60 -2.82 -8.14 -5.22
C GLY A 60 -2.23 -9.52 -4.97
N PHE A 61 -2.85 -10.29 -4.08
CA PHE A 61 -2.35 -11.62 -3.73
C PHE A 61 -2.23 -12.56 -4.93
N ASP A 62 -1.24 -13.45 -4.87
CA ASP A 62 -1.10 -14.52 -5.87
C ASP A 62 -2.27 -15.50 -5.79
N LEU A 63 -3.20 -15.36 -6.73
CA LEU A 63 -4.40 -16.20 -6.79
C LEU A 63 -4.09 -17.69 -6.96
N LYS A 64 -2.95 -18.04 -7.58
CA LYS A 64 -2.54 -19.44 -7.70
C LYS A 64 -2.21 -20.03 -6.33
N THR A 65 -1.61 -19.26 -5.45
CA THR A 65 -1.35 -19.66 -4.06
C THR A 65 -2.64 -19.71 -3.26
N ILE A 66 -3.53 -18.70 -3.39
CA ILE A 66 -4.82 -18.66 -2.67
C ILE A 66 -5.73 -19.84 -3.04
N GLN A 67 -5.81 -20.18 -4.33
CA GLN A 67 -6.68 -21.23 -4.86
C GLN A 67 -5.99 -22.59 -4.94
N GLY A 68 -4.71 -22.66 -4.56
CA GLY A 68 -3.93 -23.89 -4.58
C GLY A 68 -4.30 -24.86 -3.45
N GLU A 69 -3.76 -26.06 -3.52
CA GLU A 69 -3.98 -27.13 -2.53
C GLU A 69 -3.17 -26.93 -1.23
N ASP A 70 -2.15 -26.06 -1.24
CA ASP A 70 -1.29 -25.79 -0.09
C ASP A 70 -1.90 -24.67 0.79
N ALA A 71 -2.81 -25.08 1.67
CA ALA A 71 -3.49 -24.18 2.60
C ALA A 71 -2.51 -23.47 3.58
N GLU A 72 -1.42 -24.14 3.95
CA GLU A 72 -0.42 -23.55 4.87
C GLU A 72 0.35 -22.43 4.19
N LYS A 73 0.73 -22.61 2.92
CA LYS A 73 1.39 -21.56 2.12
C LYS A 73 0.45 -20.37 1.89
N SER A 74 -0.81 -20.65 1.58
CA SER A 74 -1.83 -19.61 1.42
C SER A 74 -2.00 -18.78 2.71
N LYS A 75 -2.13 -19.46 3.85
CA LYS A 75 -2.23 -18.83 5.17
C LYS A 75 -1.02 -17.94 5.47
N LYS A 76 0.20 -18.46 5.29
CA LYS A 76 1.44 -17.67 5.49
C LYS A 76 1.49 -16.43 4.63
N MET A 77 1.08 -16.53 3.35
CA MET A 77 1.05 -15.41 2.44
C MET A 77 0.08 -14.32 2.93
N VAL A 78 -1.13 -14.71 3.36
CA VAL A 78 -2.12 -13.76 3.90
C VAL A 78 -1.62 -13.11 5.19
N GLU A 79 -1.06 -13.88 6.12
CA GLU A 79 -0.47 -13.37 7.36
C GLU A 79 0.67 -12.39 7.08
N MET A 80 1.56 -12.71 6.13
CA MET A 80 2.64 -11.82 5.72
C MET A 80 2.10 -10.55 5.05
N GLY A 81 1.03 -10.64 4.27
CA GLY A 81 0.35 -9.48 3.69
C GLY A 81 -0.23 -8.55 4.75
N MET A 82 -0.92 -9.10 5.74
CA MET A 82 -1.43 -8.31 6.87
C MET A 82 -0.30 -7.66 7.67
N LYS A 83 0.80 -8.40 7.90
CA LYS A 83 1.99 -7.85 8.55
C LYS A 83 2.59 -6.70 7.74
N THR A 84 2.71 -6.85 6.42
CA THR A 84 3.24 -5.81 5.54
C THR A 84 2.37 -4.56 5.55
N MET A 85 1.06 -4.70 5.52
CA MET A 85 0.15 -3.57 5.70
C MET A 85 0.33 -2.89 7.05
N HIS A 86 0.36 -3.67 8.14
CA HIS A 86 0.57 -3.12 9.48
C HIS A 86 1.86 -2.31 9.55
N ASP A 87 2.97 -2.86 9.07
CA ASP A 87 4.28 -2.23 9.15
C ASP A 87 4.39 -0.97 8.29
N LEU A 88 3.76 -0.95 7.11
CA LEU A 88 3.65 0.26 6.28
C LEU A 88 2.74 1.32 6.92
N TYR A 89 1.56 0.90 7.41
CA TYR A 89 0.59 1.82 8.01
C TYR A 89 1.14 2.49 9.27
N THR A 90 1.88 1.73 10.10
CA THR A 90 2.50 2.23 11.33
C THR A 90 3.93 2.70 11.16
N PHE A 91 4.44 2.72 9.92
CA PHE A 91 5.83 3.09 9.66
C PHE A 91 6.18 4.44 10.29
N PRO A 92 7.31 4.56 11.01
CA PRO A 92 7.58 5.72 11.84
C PRO A 92 7.96 7.00 11.06
N ARG A 93 8.15 6.89 9.74
CA ARG A 93 8.43 8.00 8.83
C ARG A 93 7.23 8.23 7.89
N PRO A 94 7.11 9.40 7.24
CA PRO A 94 6.15 9.57 6.16
C PRO A 94 6.34 8.53 5.07
N VAL A 95 5.25 7.91 4.64
CA VAL A 95 5.20 6.92 3.55
C VAL A 95 4.46 7.51 2.37
N ILE A 96 5.14 7.64 1.23
CA ILE A 96 4.57 8.07 -0.03
C ILE A 96 4.35 6.84 -0.92
N MET A 97 3.11 6.60 -1.32
CA MET A 97 2.79 5.60 -2.34
C MET A 97 2.83 6.25 -3.71
N ALA A 98 3.83 5.90 -4.51
CA ALA A 98 3.94 6.32 -5.90
C ALA A 98 3.26 5.29 -6.80
N VAL A 99 1.99 5.54 -7.11
CA VAL A 99 1.09 4.59 -7.77
C VAL A 99 1.28 4.68 -9.29
N THR A 100 2.12 3.80 -9.81
CA THR A 100 2.61 3.79 -11.20
C THR A 100 1.64 3.18 -12.21
N GLY A 101 0.49 2.69 -11.76
CA GLY A 101 -0.49 2.03 -12.63
C GLY A 101 -1.56 1.26 -11.86
N HIS A 102 -2.14 0.25 -12.49
CA HIS A 102 -3.22 -0.54 -11.90
C HIS A 102 -2.90 -1.00 -10.48
N THR A 103 -3.91 -0.92 -9.60
CA THR A 103 -3.79 -1.15 -8.17
C THR A 103 -4.98 -1.99 -7.71
N ILE A 104 -4.77 -3.29 -7.57
CA ILE A 104 -5.86 -4.26 -7.44
C ILE A 104 -5.73 -5.04 -6.13
N ALA A 105 -6.87 -5.32 -5.48
CA ALA A 105 -6.97 -6.20 -4.32
C ALA A 105 -6.00 -5.78 -3.22
N MET A 106 -5.17 -6.70 -2.71
CA MET A 106 -4.12 -6.40 -1.70
C MET A 106 -3.21 -5.24 -2.11
N GLY A 107 -2.99 -5.01 -3.42
CA GLY A 107 -2.22 -3.86 -3.92
C GLY A 107 -2.88 -2.52 -3.56
N LEU A 108 -4.21 -2.41 -3.67
CA LEU A 108 -4.96 -1.24 -3.25
C LEU A 108 -4.88 -1.03 -1.72
N PHE A 109 -4.98 -2.11 -0.95
CA PHE A 109 -4.90 -2.01 0.50
C PHE A 109 -3.50 -1.58 0.98
N ILE A 110 -2.44 -2.00 0.29
CA ILE A 110 -1.08 -1.48 0.53
C ILE A 110 -1.03 0.03 0.23
N VAL A 111 -1.64 0.50 -0.86
CA VAL A 111 -1.72 1.94 -1.18
C VAL A 111 -2.47 2.70 -0.08
N CYS A 112 -3.52 2.13 0.49
CA CYS A 112 -4.25 2.74 1.61
C CYS A 112 -3.38 2.92 2.89
N CYS A 113 -2.27 2.20 3.01
CA CYS A 113 -1.33 2.36 4.13
C CYS A 113 -0.45 3.62 4.01
N GLY A 114 -0.35 4.23 2.84
CA GLY A 114 0.46 5.43 2.62
C GLY A 114 -0.07 6.66 3.35
N ASP A 115 0.83 7.53 3.77
CA ASP A 115 0.50 8.83 4.34
C ASP A 115 0.18 9.85 3.25
N TYR A 116 0.77 9.67 2.05
CA TYR A 116 0.45 10.40 0.84
C TYR A 116 0.49 9.46 -0.38
N ARG A 117 -0.47 9.61 -1.31
CA ARG A 117 -0.68 8.69 -2.43
C ARG A 117 -0.73 9.48 -3.73
N ILE A 118 0.38 9.48 -4.46
CA ILE A 118 0.54 10.14 -5.77
C ILE A 118 0.38 9.08 -6.86
N ALA A 119 -0.50 9.31 -7.82
CA ALA A 119 -0.68 8.42 -8.95
C ALA A 119 -0.21 9.02 -10.26
N LEU A 120 0.34 8.18 -11.11
CA LEU A 120 0.61 8.50 -12.51
C LEU A 120 -0.71 8.64 -13.27
N GLU A 121 -0.87 9.73 -14.03
CA GLU A 121 -1.99 9.91 -14.95
C GLU A 121 -2.03 8.77 -15.98
N GLY A 122 -3.21 8.19 -16.20
CA GLY A 122 -3.37 7.13 -17.19
C GLY A 122 -4.73 6.44 -17.09
N LYS A 123 -5.00 5.54 -18.02
CA LYS A 123 -6.21 4.70 -18.03
C LYS A 123 -6.05 3.51 -17.06
N PHE A 124 -5.78 3.82 -15.80
CA PHE A 124 -5.58 2.85 -14.74
C PHE A 124 -6.80 2.75 -13.84
N VAL A 125 -6.86 1.65 -13.07
CA VAL A 125 -7.96 1.35 -12.13
C VAL A 125 -7.40 0.97 -10.78
N ALA A 126 -8.08 1.44 -9.74
CA ALA A 126 -8.00 0.93 -8.39
C ALA A 126 -9.24 0.07 -8.10
N GLN A 127 -9.09 -1.14 -7.55
CA GLN A 127 -10.21 -2.02 -7.30
C GLN A 127 -9.94 -2.99 -6.14
N ALA A 128 -10.84 -3.02 -5.16
CA ALA A 128 -10.92 -4.10 -4.16
C ALA A 128 -11.84 -5.20 -4.73
N ASN A 129 -11.27 -6.18 -5.43
CA ASN A 129 -12.05 -7.16 -6.18
C ASN A 129 -12.30 -8.48 -5.45
N GLU A 130 -12.01 -8.55 -4.16
CA GLU A 130 -12.09 -9.75 -3.33
C GLU A 130 -13.48 -10.38 -3.40
N VAL A 131 -14.53 -9.60 -3.14
CA VAL A 131 -15.92 -10.10 -3.14
C VAL A 131 -16.33 -10.67 -4.50
N ARG A 132 -15.85 -10.06 -5.61
CA ARG A 132 -16.09 -10.60 -6.97
C ARG A 132 -15.36 -11.90 -7.24
N ASN A 133 -14.31 -12.18 -6.47
CA ASN A 133 -13.52 -13.42 -6.56
C ASN A 133 -13.92 -14.46 -5.48
N ASN A 134 -15.09 -14.28 -4.83
CA ASN A 134 -15.58 -15.13 -3.74
C ASN A 134 -14.61 -15.18 -2.56
N MET A 135 -13.98 -14.06 -2.23
CA MET A 135 -13.05 -13.90 -1.13
C MET A 135 -13.59 -12.86 -0.14
N ASP A 136 -13.35 -13.10 1.15
CA ASP A 136 -13.62 -12.12 2.19
C ASP A 136 -12.48 -11.10 2.26
N ILE A 137 -12.80 -9.87 2.68
CA ILE A 137 -11.78 -8.88 3.07
C ILE A 137 -11.58 -9.04 4.59
N PRO A 138 -10.38 -9.45 5.06
CA PRO A 138 -10.10 -9.56 6.48
C PRO A 138 -10.32 -8.24 7.23
N SER A 139 -10.88 -8.30 8.43
CA SER A 139 -11.22 -7.10 9.23
C SER A 139 -10.07 -6.10 9.36
N PRO A 140 -8.81 -6.48 9.64
CA PRO A 140 -7.71 -5.53 9.69
C PRO A 140 -7.48 -4.76 8.39
N ILE A 141 -7.67 -5.41 7.25
CA ILE A 141 -7.54 -4.81 5.92
C ILE A 141 -8.69 -3.83 5.68
N MET A 142 -9.92 -4.26 5.99
CA MET A 142 -11.12 -3.44 5.82
C MET A 142 -11.03 -2.15 6.66
N GLU A 143 -10.65 -2.24 7.91
CA GLU A 143 -10.51 -1.10 8.82
C GLU A 143 -9.51 -0.05 8.30
N VAL A 144 -8.35 -0.48 7.78
CA VAL A 144 -7.39 0.44 7.17
C VAL A 144 -7.98 1.10 5.92
N ALA A 145 -8.62 0.34 5.04
CA ALA A 145 -9.23 0.87 3.82
C ALA A 145 -10.35 1.87 4.14
N GLU A 146 -11.28 1.54 5.05
CA GLU A 146 -12.36 2.44 5.47
C GLU A 146 -11.84 3.73 6.10
N SER A 147 -10.67 3.72 6.75
CA SER A 147 -10.06 4.94 7.31
C SER A 147 -9.62 5.94 6.23
N ARG A 148 -9.50 5.50 4.98
CA ARG A 148 -9.05 6.30 3.82
C ARG A 148 -10.18 6.66 2.87
N ILE A 149 -11.12 5.73 2.68
CA ILE A 149 -12.21 5.88 1.72
C ILE A 149 -13.24 6.87 2.26
N ASP A 150 -13.66 7.83 1.41
CA ASP A 150 -14.79 8.69 1.74
C ASP A 150 -16.04 7.83 1.98
N LYS A 151 -16.77 8.11 3.05
CA LYS A 151 -17.90 7.31 3.53
C LYS A 151 -18.95 7.01 2.45
N LYS A 152 -19.16 7.93 1.50
CA LYS A 152 -20.11 7.76 0.40
C LYS A 152 -19.66 6.71 -0.63
N HIS A 153 -18.36 6.38 -0.67
CA HIS A 153 -17.78 5.44 -1.61
C HIS A 153 -17.48 4.05 -1.00
N VAL A 154 -17.58 3.89 0.32
CA VAL A 154 -17.24 2.62 1.01
C VAL A 154 -17.96 1.42 0.40
N TYR A 155 -19.28 1.52 0.19
CA TYR A 155 -20.04 0.41 -0.40
C TYR A 155 -19.61 0.09 -1.82
N SER A 156 -19.44 1.09 -2.68
CA SER A 156 -19.02 0.89 -4.07
C SER A 156 -17.62 0.27 -4.14
N VAL A 157 -16.68 0.75 -3.32
CA VAL A 157 -15.30 0.25 -3.34
C VAL A 157 -15.20 -1.15 -2.75
N LEU A 158 -15.71 -1.36 -1.51
CA LEU A 158 -15.43 -2.59 -0.75
C LEU A 158 -16.50 -3.66 -0.94
N TYR A 159 -17.79 -3.29 -0.97
CA TYR A 159 -18.88 -4.28 -1.02
C TYR A 159 -19.34 -4.59 -2.45
N HIS A 160 -19.40 -3.59 -3.34
CA HIS A 160 -19.72 -3.82 -4.75
C HIS A 160 -18.50 -4.20 -5.55
N ALA A 161 -17.30 -3.94 -5.02
CA ALA A 161 -16.01 -4.16 -5.70
C ALA A 161 -15.98 -3.50 -7.09
N ASP A 162 -16.50 -2.26 -7.18
CA ASP A 162 -16.51 -1.53 -8.43
C ASP A 162 -15.10 -1.07 -8.82
N PRO A 163 -14.74 -1.14 -10.11
CA PRO A 163 -13.47 -0.58 -10.57
C PRO A 163 -13.54 0.96 -10.54
N TYR A 164 -12.58 1.58 -9.90
CA TYR A 164 -12.42 3.03 -9.81
C TYR A 164 -11.32 3.50 -10.78
N PRO A 165 -11.68 4.14 -11.89
CA PRO A 165 -10.70 4.87 -12.70
C PRO A 165 -9.98 5.91 -11.85
N PHE A 166 -8.71 6.18 -12.14
CA PHE A 166 -7.90 7.06 -11.28
C PHE A 166 -8.48 8.47 -11.14
N ASP A 167 -9.12 9.02 -12.16
CA ASP A 167 -9.81 10.31 -12.13
C ASP A 167 -10.90 10.39 -11.06
N LYS A 168 -11.49 9.25 -10.64
CA LYS A 168 -12.47 9.15 -9.56
C LYS A 168 -11.87 8.81 -8.20
N CYS A 169 -10.60 8.38 -8.18
CA CYS A 169 -9.96 7.94 -6.94
C CYS A 169 -9.70 9.08 -5.95
N ILE A 170 -9.51 10.31 -6.42
CA ILE A 170 -9.35 11.49 -5.55
C ILE A 170 -10.63 11.71 -4.73
N GLU A 171 -11.78 11.77 -5.40
CA GLU A 171 -13.07 11.97 -4.73
C GLU A 171 -13.41 10.81 -3.78
N ALA A 172 -13.00 9.60 -4.14
CA ALA A 172 -13.22 8.42 -3.32
C ALA A 172 -12.25 8.32 -2.12
N GLY A 173 -11.25 9.20 -2.02
CA GLY A 173 -10.24 9.15 -0.96
C GLY A 173 -9.22 8.04 -1.14
N LEU A 174 -9.14 7.41 -2.32
CA LEU A 174 -8.16 6.36 -2.64
C LEU A 174 -6.80 6.93 -3.05
N LEU A 175 -6.76 8.13 -3.62
CA LEU A 175 -5.56 8.86 -4.02
C LEU A 175 -5.62 10.30 -3.53
N ASP A 176 -4.48 10.94 -3.34
CA ASP A 176 -4.38 12.34 -2.93
C ASP A 176 -4.03 13.25 -4.11
N GLU A 177 -3.32 12.74 -5.13
CA GLU A 177 -2.88 13.51 -6.29
C GLU A 177 -2.72 12.61 -7.52
N ILE A 178 -3.00 13.16 -8.72
CA ILE A 178 -2.72 12.52 -10.01
C ILE A 178 -1.84 13.49 -10.80
N VAL A 179 -0.75 12.96 -11.36
CA VAL A 179 0.30 13.76 -11.98
C VAL A 179 0.61 13.22 -13.37
N SER A 180 0.89 14.13 -14.31
CA SER A 180 1.30 13.78 -15.67
C SER A 180 2.59 12.96 -15.67
N ASN A 181 2.81 12.18 -16.74
CA ASN A 181 4.02 11.36 -16.85
C ASN A 181 5.31 12.22 -16.84
N SER A 182 5.27 13.42 -17.40
CA SER A 182 6.43 14.33 -17.43
C SER A 182 6.82 14.87 -16.05
N ASP A 183 5.87 14.96 -15.13
CA ASP A 183 6.07 15.60 -13.83
C ASP A 183 6.13 14.58 -12.67
N PHE A 184 5.80 13.31 -12.94
CA PHE A 184 5.58 12.30 -11.91
C PHE A 184 6.79 12.09 -11.00
N GLU A 185 7.97 11.84 -11.57
CA GLU A 185 9.20 11.63 -10.77
C GLU A 185 9.56 12.87 -9.96
N LYS A 186 9.51 14.03 -10.60
CA LYS A 186 9.79 15.31 -9.92
C LYS A 186 8.84 15.54 -8.76
N ARG A 187 7.54 15.30 -8.98
CA ARG A 187 6.52 15.57 -7.97
C ARG A 187 6.60 14.63 -6.77
N ILE A 188 6.95 13.35 -7.01
CA ILE A 188 7.20 12.38 -5.92
C ILE A 188 8.37 12.85 -5.06
N MET A 189 9.48 13.25 -5.67
CA MET A 189 10.66 13.71 -4.94
C MET A 189 10.38 14.99 -4.16
N GLU A 190 9.73 16.00 -4.77
CA GLU A 190 9.31 17.22 -4.07
C GLU A 190 8.46 16.92 -2.83
N LYS A 191 7.50 15.96 -2.94
CA LYS A 191 6.67 15.59 -1.80
C LYS A 191 7.46 14.83 -0.74
N ALA A 192 8.38 13.95 -1.15
CA ALA A 192 9.20 13.20 -0.22
C ALA A 192 10.18 14.13 0.54
N GLU A 193 10.79 15.08 -0.16
CA GLU A 193 11.67 16.10 0.45
C GLU A 193 10.89 16.97 1.43
N ASP A 194 9.71 17.48 1.06
CA ASP A 194 8.81 18.23 1.94
C ASP A 194 8.49 17.45 3.22
N LEU A 195 8.02 16.22 3.07
CA LEU A 195 7.64 15.39 4.22
C LEU A 195 8.85 14.93 5.06
N ALA A 196 10.03 14.79 4.45
CA ALA A 196 11.26 14.45 5.16
C ALA A 196 11.71 15.54 6.14
N THR A 197 11.25 16.80 5.95
CA THR A 197 11.54 17.91 6.87
C THR A 197 10.73 17.84 8.16
N LEU A 198 9.69 17.02 8.22
CA LEU A 198 8.83 16.92 9.39
C LEU A 198 9.60 16.42 10.61
N GLY A 199 9.51 17.17 11.70
CA GLY A 199 10.22 16.86 12.94
C GLY A 199 9.85 15.50 13.50
N HIS A 200 10.75 14.56 13.34
CA HIS A 200 10.75 13.29 13.99
C HIS A 200 11.02 13.50 15.46
N PRO A 201 10.57 13.17 16.54
CA PRO A 201 9.53 12.19 16.85
C PRO A 201 8.10 12.76 16.90
N HIS A 202 7.91 14.06 16.64
CA HIS A 202 6.59 14.70 16.72
C HIS A 202 5.63 14.14 15.65
N TYR A 203 6.13 13.93 14.41
CA TYR A 203 5.39 13.26 13.37
C TYR A 203 4.91 11.86 13.84
N LEU A 204 5.84 11.03 14.34
CA LEU A 204 5.53 9.68 14.81
C LEU A 204 4.46 9.69 15.92
N LYS A 205 4.61 10.55 16.93
CA LYS A 205 3.63 10.66 18.03
C LYS A 205 2.24 11.07 17.54
N THR A 206 2.18 12.01 16.59
CA THR A 206 0.93 12.48 16.00
C THR A 206 0.28 11.36 15.18
N LYS A 207 1.05 10.67 14.33
CA LYS A 207 0.59 9.51 13.56
C LYS A 207 0.05 8.40 14.47
N GLN A 208 0.80 8.02 15.49
CA GLN A 208 0.37 7.01 16.46
C GLN A 208 -0.91 7.41 17.23
N ALA A 209 -1.04 8.69 17.61
CA ALA A 209 -2.25 9.19 18.28
C ALA A 209 -3.47 9.10 17.36
N HIS A 210 -3.31 9.45 16.08
CA HIS A 210 -4.36 9.33 15.07
C HIS A 210 -4.76 7.87 14.80
N GLN A 211 -3.77 6.98 14.69
CA GLN A 211 -3.98 5.56 14.36
C GLN A 211 -4.47 4.71 15.54
N ARG A 212 -4.29 5.16 16.77
CA ARG A 212 -4.59 4.38 18.00
C ARG A 212 -6.01 3.80 18.04
N PRO A 213 -7.09 4.53 17.72
CA PRO A 213 -8.43 3.97 17.76
C PRO A 213 -8.59 2.78 16.79
N LEU A 214 -8.06 2.93 15.57
CA LEU A 214 -8.09 1.90 14.53
C LEU A 214 -7.28 0.67 14.92
N LEU A 215 -6.04 0.85 15.36
CA LEU A 215 -5.17 -0.26 15.80
C LEU A 215 -5.78 -1.03 16.97
N LYS A 216 -6.48 -0.34 17.88
CA LYS A 216 -7.22 -0.99 18.96
C LYS A 216 -8.41 -1.79 18.43
N ALA A 217 -9.15 -1.28 17.46
CA ALA A 217 -10.25 -2.02 16.82
C ALA A 217 -9.73 -3.28 16.11
N ILE A 218 -8.64 -3.17 15.36
CA ILE A 218 -7.96 -4.28 14.70
C ILE A 218 -7.52 -5.33 15.74
N SER A 219 -6.86 -4.92 16.82
CA SER A 219 -6.40 -5.82 17.90
C SER A 219 -7.54 -6.58 18.56
N ASN A 220 -8.70 -5.93 18.74
CA ASN A 220 -9.89 -6.55 19.33
C ASN A 220 -10.59 -7.55 18.38
N ALA A 221 -10.37 -7.41 17.07
CA ALA A 221 -10.98 -8.27 16.04
C ALA A 221 -10.14 -9.51 15.72
N LEU A 222 -8.87 -9.53 16.13
CA LEU A 222 -8.01 -10.71 15.94
C LEU A 222 -8.33 -11.75 17.03
N PRO A 223 -8.46 -13.05 16.68
CA PRO A 223 -8.59 -14.09 17.66
C PRO A 223 -7.33 -14.13 18.55
N ALA A 224 -7.54 -14.36 19.86
CA ALA A 224 -6.47 -14.50 20.84
C ALA A 224 -5.59 -15.72 20.56
#